data_26dff5406cda973a66c6bfd37d4f63eb
#
_entry.id   26dff5406cda973a66c6bfd37d4f63eb
#
_cell.length_a   1.000
_cell.length_b   1.000
_cell.length_c   1.000
_cell.angle_alpha   90.00
_cell.angle_beta   90.00
_cell.angle_gamma   90.00
#
_symmetry.space_group_name_H-M   'P 1'
#
loop_
_entity.id
_entity.type
_entity.pdbx_description
1 polymer ?
#
loop_
_entity_poly.entity_id
_entity_poly.type
_entity_poly.pdbx_seq_one_letter_code
_entity_poly.pdbx_strand_id
1 'polypeptide(L)'
;LIWEDGVVSPFDPESKVYVCSNNRYICKNTGKSFNVKTGTIFENTKLPLRKWFMAIWLVLSHKKGISSLQLSRDIKVTQKTAWFMLQRIRECLMCKNEGRLENEVEADETFVGGKNKNRHKDKKVKKCQGRSFKDKTPVLGMVERKGEVVTRVIKSTSRSEITPIIQQFVDKRAVLYTDEWGGYDEIDKSYYHYTVDHGKGQYVNGRIYTNTIEGFWTGLKRGYIGIYHYMSPKHLQRYANEFTFRYNTRKVSDFHKFNLLLCNIKYRITYKQLIA
;
A
#
# COMPACT_ATOMS: atom_id res chain seq x y z
N LEU A 1 3.45 17.30 17.04
CA LEU A 1 3.54 16.42 15.83
C LEU A 1 4.94 16.39 15.20
N ILE A 2 5.39 17.43 14.49
CA ILE A 2 6.74 17.43 13.87
C ILE A 2 7.77 18.08 14.82
N TRP A 3 7.39 19.09 15.56
CA TRP A 3 8.24 19.85 16.46
C TRP A 3 7.53 20.07 17.81
N GLU A 4 7.22 18.98 18.48
CA GLU A 4 6.51 19.01 19.76
C GLU A 4 7.40 19.62 20.86
N ASP A 5 8.68 19.27 20.84
CA ASP A 5 9.70 19.75 21.78
C ASP A 5 10.55 20.91 21.23
N GLY A 6 10.09 21.61 20.18
CA GLY A 6 10.82 22.67 19.53
C GLY A 6 11.27 22.37 18.12
N VAL A 7 11.78 23.39 17.43
CA VAL A 7 12.17 23.28 16.02
C VAL A 7 13.47 22.51 15.88
N VAL A 8 13.42 21.39 15.16
CA VAL A 8 14.58 20.53 14.88
C VAL A 8 14.87 20.57 13.37
N SER A 9 16.17 20.66 13.03
CA SER A 9 16.60 20.65 11.63
C SER A 9 16.44 19.24 11.01
N PRO A 10 15.80 19.12 9.83
CA PRO A 10 15.74 17.84 9.12
C PRO A 10 17.07 17.42 8.48
N PHE A 11 18.07 18.29 8.49
CA PHE A 11 19.41 18.05 7.91
C PHE A 11 20.43 17.60 8.95
N ASP A 12 20.24 18.04 10.18
CA ASP A 12 21.12 17.72 11.32
C ASP A 12 20.32 18.00 12.61
N PRO A 13 19.80 16.99 13.27
CA PRO A 13 18.97 17.14 14.47
C PRO A 13 19.70 17.81 15.65
N GLU A 14 21.01 17.61 15.77
CA GLU A 14 21.82 18.16 16.84
C GLU A 14 22.23 19.63 16.60
N SER A 15 21.94 20.15 15.40
CA SER A 15 22.35 21.50 15.02
C SER A 15 21.48 22.55 15.66
N LYS A 16 22.10 23.64 16.13
CA LYS A 16 21.39 24.87 16.50
C LYS A 16 20.61 25.41 15.29
N VAL A 17 19.39 25.87 15.55
CA VAL A 17 18.48 26.41 14.53
C VAL A 17 18.34 27.93 14.72
N TYR A 18 18.49 28.67 13.63
CA TYR A 18 18.21 30.10 13.59
C TYR A 18 16.82 30.34 12.99
N VAL A 19 16.03 31.20 13.65
CA VAL A 19 14.73 31.62 13.17
C VAL A 19 14.91 32.75 12.16
N CYS A 20 14.27 32.61 11.00
CA CYS A 20 14.26 33.60 9.94
C CYS A 20 12.83 34.14 9.70
N SER A 21 12.70 35.18 8.88
CA SER A 21 11.39 35.69 8.46
C SER A 21 10.56 34.61 7.72
N ASN A 22 9.25 34.80 7.66
CA ASN A 22 8.32 33.97 6.88
C ASN A 22 8.28 32.47 7.28
N ASN A 23 8.38 32.17 8.57
CA ASN A 23 8.36 30.78 9.09
C ASN A 23 9.44 29.88 8.45
N ARG A 24 10.59 30.46 8.17
CA ARG A 24 11.79 29.76 7.73
C ARG A 24 12.81 29.65 8.85
N TYR A 25 13.63 28.63 8.76
CA TYR A 25 14.68 28.31 9.71
C TYR A 25 15.96 27.98 8.96
N ILE A 26 17.11 28.21 9.58
CA ILE A 26 18.43 27.84 9.04
C ILE A 26 19.08 26.88 10.02
N CYS A 27 19.56 25.76 9.52
CA CYS A 27 20.45 24.85 10.23
C CYS A 27 21.86 25.44 10.31
N LYS A 28 22.39 25.67 11.51
CA LYS A 28 23.70 26.26 11.69
C LYS A 28 24.82 25.46 11.03
N ASN A 29 24.83 24.14 11.27
CA ASN A 29 25.92 23.26 10.84
C ASN A 29 25.96 23.08 9.31
N THR A 30 24.78 23.08 8.64
CA THR A 30 24.71 22.82 7.19
C THR A 30 24.46 24.08 6.36
N GLY A 31 24.10 25.21 6.99
CA GLY A 31 23.71 26.44 6.30
C GLY A 31 22.39 26.34 5.52
N LYS A 32 21.72 25.19 5.54
CA LYS A 32 20.50 24.96 4.73
C LYS A 32 19.27 25.57 5.38
N SER A 33 18.47 26.26 4.56
CA SER A 33 17.16 26.77 4.96
C SER A 33 16.09 25.68 4.89
N PHE A 34 15.18 25.66 5.86
CA PHE A 34 14.06 24.71 5.92
C PHE A 34 12.80 25.36 6.53
N ASN A 35 11.69 24.65 6.45
CA ASN A 35 10.43 25.00 7.11
C ASN A 35 9.67 23.72 7.48
N VAL A 36 8.49 23.84 8.10
CA VAL A 36 7.67 22.71 8.52
C VAL A 36 7.31 21.69 7.41
N LYS A 37 7.38 22.09 6.14
CA LYS A 37 7.12 21.22 4.99
C LYS A 37 8.35 20.44 4.52
N THR A 38 9.54 20.89 4.88
CA THR A 38 10.80 20.27 4.43
C THR A 38 10.92 18.82 4.92
N GLY A 39 11.27 17.91 4.03
CA GLY A 39 11.34 16.47 4.32
C GLY A 39 9.98 15.78 4.44
N THR A 40 8.87 16.45 4.17
CA THR A 40 7.53 15.87 4.21
C THR A 40 6.92 15.73 2.82
N ILE A 41 5.77 15.05 2.73
CA ILE A 41 4.99 14.98 1.47
C ILE A 41 4.57 16.36 0.94
N PHE A 42 4.61 17.38 1.78
CA PHE A 42 4.24 18.76 1.42
C PHE A 42 5.42 19.57 0.87
N GLU A 43 6.62 19.02 0.88
CA GLU A 43 7.81 19.75 0.43
C GLU A 43 7.71 20.18 -1.04
N ASN A 44 8.15 21.41 -1.30
CA ASN A 44 8.11 22.05 -2.62
C ASN A 44 6.68 22.17 -3.22
N THR A 45 5.64 22.05 -2.40
CA THR A 45 4.28 22.30 -2.86
C THR A 45 4.00 23.78 -3.00
N LYS A 46 3.39 24.16 -4.14
CA LYS A 46 2.80 25.49 -4.35
C LYS A 46 1.34 25.55 -3.87
N LEU A 47 0.75 24.40 -3.56
CA LEU A 47 -0.63 24.34 -3.10
C LEU A 47 -0.72 24.69 -1.62
N PRO A 48 -1.80 25.37 -1.18
CA PRO A 48 -2.10 25.56 0.24
C PRO A 48 -2.24 24.21 0.97
N LEU A 49 -1.73 24.11 2.20
CA LEU A 49 -1.83 22.90 3.02
C LEU A 49 -3.28 22.45 3.24
N ARG A 50 -4.22 23.41 3.29
CA ARG A 50 -5.66 23.11 3.35
C ARG A 50 -6.10 22.13 2.26
N LYS A 51 -5.65 22.29 1.01
CA LYS A 51 -5.98 21.37 -0.08
C LYS A 51 -5.36 19.98 0.12
N TRP A 52 -4.17 19.91 0.72
CA TRP A 52 -3.55 18.64 1.10
C TRP A 52 -4.33 17.93 2.19
N PHE A 53 -4.74 18.62 3.24
CA PHE A 53 -5.52 18.03 4.32
C PHE A 53 -6.89 17.57 3.83
N MET A 54 -7.55 18.33 2.95
CA MET A 54 -8.78 17.89 2.29
C MET A 54 -8.55 16.62 1.45
N ALA A 55 -7.47 16.56 0.67
CA ALA A 55 -7.13 15.37 -0.11
C ALA A 55 -6.88 14.15 0.77
N ILE A 56 -6.12 14.31 1.86
CA ILE A 56 -5.86 13.24 2.83
C ILE A 56 -7.18 12.74 3.44
N TRP A 57 -8.03 13.66 3.90
CA TRP A 57 -9.32 13.33 4.47
C TRP A 57 -10.20 12.55 3.48
N LEU A 58 -10.33 13.01 2.26
CA LEU A 58 -11.11 12.34 1.21
C LEU A 58 -10.56 10.95 0.89
N VAL A 59 -9.23 10.79 0.81
CA VAL A 59 -8.61 9.47 0.61
C VAL A 59 -8.96 8.52 1.74
N LEU A 60 -8.95 8.95 2.98
CA LEU A 60 -9.18 8.10 4.15
C LEU A 60 -10.67 7.76 4.36
N SER A 61 -11.57 8.71 4.10
CA SER A 61 -13.02 8.56 4.30
C SER A 61 -13.68 7.68 3.24
N HIS A 62 -13.15 7.65 2.00
CA HIS A 62 -13.74 6.88 0.90
C HIS A 62 -13.36 5.40 1.01
N LYS A 63 -14.29 4.56 1.42
CA LYS A 63 -14.07 3.10 1.64
C LYS A 63 -13.49 2.35 0.44
N LYS A 64 -13.82 2.75 -0.79
CA LYS A 64 -13.37 2.09 -2.03
C LYS A 64 -12.22 2.83 -2.73
N GLY A 65 -11.77 3.97 -2.16
CA GLY A 65 -10.79 4.84 -2.79
C GLY A 65 -11.41 6.00 -3.55
N ILE A 66 -10.58 6.88 -4.09
CA ILE A 66 -10.98 8.05 -4.87
C ILE A 66 -10.11 8.18 -6.11
N SER A 67 -10.73 8.42 -7.28
CA SER A 67 -10.00 8.63 -8.54
C SER A 67 -9.32 10.00 -8.55
N SER A 68 -8.23 10.13 -9.32
CA SER A 68 -7.57 11.43 -9.47
C SER A 68 -8.47 12.48 -10.16
N LEU A 69 -9.39 12.05 -11.01
CA LEU A 69 -10.36 12.94 -11.65
C LEU A 69 -11.37 13.44 -10.62
N GLN A 70 -11.91 12.57 -9.77
CA GLN A 70 -12.84 12.98 -8.72
C GLN A 70 -12.15 13.93 -7.73
N LEU A 71 -10.99 13.54 -7.21
CA LEU A 71 -10.22 14.39 -6.30
C LEU A 71 -9.91 15.77 -6.90
N SER A 72 -9.56 15.84 -8.20
CA SER A 72 -9.27 17.09 -8.88
C SER A 72 -10.45 18.07 -8.87
N ARG A 73 -11.67 17.55 -9.02
CA ARG A 73 -12.91 18.33 -8.96
C ARG A 73 -13.20 18.81 -7.54
N ASP A 74 -13.07 17.90 -6.55
CA ASP A 74 -13.40 18.19 -5.16
C ASP A 74 -12.51 19.28 -4.55
N ILE A 75 -11.20 19.25 -4.84
CA ILE A 75 -10.24 20.24 -4.30
C ILE A 75 -9.84 21.33 -5.30
N LYS A 76 -10.46 21.36 -6.48
CA LYS A 76 -10.21 22.37 -7.55
C LYS A 76 -8.73 22.51 -7.90
N VAL A 77 -8.16 21.41 -8.43
CA VAL A 77 -6.79 21.34 -8.99
C VAL A 77 -6.82 20.59 -10.32
N THR A 78 -5.72 20.58 -11.07
CA THR A 78 -5.65 19.75 -12.28
C THR A 78 -5.61 18.26 -11.93
N GLN A 79 -6.12 17.42 -12.81
CA GLN A 79 -6.11 15.96 -12.62
C GLN A 79 -4.67 15.41 -12.45
N LYS A 80 -3.68 15.98 -13.18
CA LYS A 80 -2.26 15.63 -13.02
C LYS A 80 -1.75 15.95 -11.61
N THR A 81 -2.14 17.10 -11.06
CA THR A 81 -1.80 17.50 -9.69
C THR A 81 -2.45 16.58 -8.66
N ALA A 82 -3.74 16.28 -8.81
CA ALA A 82 -4.46 15.37 -7.93
C ALA A 82 -3.85 13.96 -7.96
N TRP A 83 -3.48 13.45 -9.14
CA TRP A 83 -2.81 12.16 -9.28
C TRP A 83 -1.48 12.13 -8.53
N PHE A 84 -0.66 13.18 -8.68
CA PHE A 84 0.61 13.29 -7.95
C PHE A 84 0.40 13.36 -6.42
N MET A 85 -0.60 14.10 -5.96
CA MET A 85 -0.97 14.15 -4.54
C MET A 85 -1.36 12.77 -4.03
N LEU A 86 -2.21 12.04 -4.78
CA LEU A 86 -2.61 10.68 -4.43
C LEU A 86 -1.41 9.72 -4.31
N GLN A 87 -0.43 9.80 -5.22
CA GLN A 87 0.75 8.94 -5.14
C GLN A 87 1.62 9.25 -3.91
N ARG A 88 1.76 10.53 -3.55
CA ARG A 88 2.45 10.93 -2.32
C ARG A 88 1.71 10.47 -1.06
N ILE A 89 0.39 10.60 -1.04
CA ILE A 89 -0.43 10.13 0.09
C ILE A 89 -0.31 8.61 0.24
N ARG A 90 -0.38 7.85 -0.86
CA ARG A 90 -0.21 6.38 -0.85
C ARG A 90 1.14 5.93 -0.30
N GLU A 91 2.20 6.70 -0.54
CA GLU A 91 3.51 6.41 0.05
C GLU A 91 3.47 6.46 1.58
N CYS A 92 2.70 7.39 2.14
CA CYS A 92 2.53 7.51 3.59
C CYS A 92 1.60 6.43 4.20
N LEU A 93 0.79 5.76 3.35
CA LEU A 93 -0.07 4.66 3.78
C LEU A 93 0.68 3.32 3.87
N MET A 94 1.95 3.29 3.51
CA MET A 94 2.78 2.13 3.72
C MET A 94 2.85 1.84 5.22
N CYS A 95 2.16 0.78 5.64
CA CYS A 95 2.29 0.29 7.00
C CYS A 95 3.72 -0.22 7.19
N LYS A 96 4.44 0.38 8.12
CA LYS A 96 5.61 -0.25 8.71
C LYS A 96 5.07 -1.32 9.64
N ASN A 97 4.89 -2.52 9.14
CA ASN A 97 4.67 -3.66 10.01
C ASN A 97 5.99 -3.92 10.72
N GLU A 98 6.17 -3.33 11.89
CA GLU A 98 7.32 -3.57 12.77
C GLU A 98 7.22 -4.97 13.41
N GLY A 99 6.03 -5.57 13.43
CA GLY A 99 5.75 -6.92 13.89
C GLY A 99 5.54 -7.91 12.75
N ARG A 100 5.65 -9.19 13.05
CA ARG A 100 5.25 -10.30 12.18
C ARG A 100 3.79 -10.65 12.46
N LEU A 101 3.12 -11.19 11.43
CA LEU A 101 1.80 -11.79 11.59
C LEU A 101 1.94 -13.07 12.43
N GLU A 102 1.09 -13.21 13.42
CA GLU A 102 1.14 -14.29 14.39
C GLU A 102 -0.14 -15.15 14.30
N ASN A 103 -0.24 -16.15 15.16
CA ASN A 103 -1.40 -17.02 15.33
C ASN A 103 -1.83 -17.77 14.05
N GLU A 104 -2.96 -17.43 13.45
CA GLU A 104 -3.53 -18.06 12.26
C GLU A 104 -3.41 -17.10 11.08
N VAL A 105 -2.58 -17.44 10.09
CA VAL A 105 -2.27 -16.60 8.94
C VAL A 105 -2.73 -17.28 7.65
N GLU A 106 -3.53 -16.58 6.85
CA GLU A 106 -3.91 -17.02 5.51
C GLU A 106 -3.02 -16.31 4.48
N ALA A 107 -2.48 -17.04 3.51
CA ALA A 107 -1.73 -16.49 2.40
C ALA A 107 -2.32 -16.93 1.05
N ASP A 108 -2.39 -16.01 0.11
CA ASP A 108 -2.93 -16.21 -1.23
C ASP A 108 -2.38 -15.13 -2.19
N GLU A 109 -2.43 -15.41 -3.50
CA GLU A 109 -2.08 -14.45 -4.52
C GLU A 109 -3.28 -13.98 -5.32
N THR A 110 -3.27 -12.70 -5.65
CA THR A 110 -4.19 -12.16 -6.65
C THR A 110 -3.46 -11.54 -7.82
N PHE A 111 -4.07 -11.61 -8.99
CA PHE A 111 -3.52 -11.06 -10.23
C PHE A 111 -4.27 -9.78 -10.61
N VAL A 112 -3.55 -8.65 -10.58
CA VAL A 112 -4.09 -7.32 -10.91
C VAL A 112 -3.71 -6.95 -12.34
N GLY A 113 -4.73 -6.66 -13.16
CA GLY A 113 -4.59 -6.28 -14.56
C GLY A 113 -5.91 -6.39 -15.31
N GLY A 114 -5.99 -5.77 -16.48
CA GLY A 114 -7.19 -5.80 -17.31
C GLY A 114 -7.45 -7.19 -17.92
N LYS A 115 -8.72 -7.48 -18.22
CA LYS A 115 -9.09 -8.70 -18.94
C LYS A 115 -8.61 -8.59 -20.38
N ASN A 116 -7.83 -9.56 -20.87
CA ASN A 116 -7.30 -9.57 -22.23
C ASN A 116 -8.40 -9.50 -23.31
N LYS A 117 -9.59 -10.08 -23.04
CA LYS A 117 -10.75 -9.99 -23.94
C LYS A 117 -11.23 -8.56 -24.21
N ASN A 118 -10.99 -7.64 -23.28
CA ASN A 118 -11.43 -6.24 -23.36
C ASN A 118 -10.37 -5.34 -24.03
N ARG A 119 -9.22 -5.88 -24.45
CA ARG A 119 -8.18 -5.12 -25.16
C ARG A 119 -8.50 -4.99 -26.64
N HIS A 120 -8.06 -3.90 -27.25
CA HIS A 120 -8.10 -3.77 -28.71
C HIS A 120 -7.35 -4.94 -29.38
N LYS A 121 -7.76 -5.30 -30.59
CA LYS A 121 -7.26 -6.49 -31.30
C LYS A 121 -5.74 -6.50 -31.44
N ASP A 122 -5.15 -5.35 -31.73
CA ASP A 122 -3.71 -5.10 -31.86
C ASP A 122 -2.93 -5.20 -30.54
N LYS A 123 -3.62 -5.00 -29.40
CA LYS A 123 -3.04 -5.04 -28.05
C LYS A 123 -3.34 -6.33 -27.27
N LYS A 124 -3.99 -7.30 -27.91
CA LYS A 124 -4.26 -8.59 -27.28
C LYS A 124 -2.97 -9.40 -27.13
N VAL A 125 -2.76 -9.93 -25.94
CA VAL A 125 -1.62 -10.81 -25.63
C VAL A 125 -2.00 -12.24 -25.99
N LYS A 126 -1.21 -12.90 -26.82
CA LYS A 126 -1.42 -14.30 -27.22
C LYS A 126 -1.15 -15.24 -26.05
N LYS A 127 -1.90 -16.34 -25.96
CA LYS A 127 -1.79 -17.38 -24.91
C LYS A 127 -1.86 -16.78 -23.50
N CYS A 128 -2.83 -15.89 -23.25
CA CYS A 128 -3.04 -15.22 -21.99
C CYS A 128 -4.35 -15.68 -21.37
N GLN A 129 -4.26 -16.42 -20.28
CA GLN A 129 -5.41 -16.90 -19.47
C GLN A 129 -5.41 -16.28 -18.08
N GLY A 130 -6.38 -16.62 -17.23
CA GLY A 130 -6.69 -15.99 -15.94
C GLY A 130 -5.52 -15.55 -15.06
N ARG A 131 -4.54 -16.41 -14.79
CA ARG A 131 -3.34 -16.17 -13.96
C ARG A 131 -2.07 -15.88 -14.80
N SER A 132 -2.20 -15.23 -15.96
CA SER A 132 -1.06 -14.98 -16.83
C SER A 132 -0.23 -13.76 -16.38
N PHE A 133 1.06 -13.95 -16.18
CA PHE A 133 2.05 -12.89 -15.91
C PHE A 133 2.30 -11.94 -17.10
N LYS A 134 1.85 -12.32 -18.31
CA LYS A 134 2.06 -11.52 -19.51
C LYS A 134 1.24 -10.23 -19.53
N ASP A 135 0.13 -10.18 -18.81
CA ASP A 135 -0.81 -9.06 -18.84
C ASP A 135 -1.30 -8.64 -17.45
N LYS A 136 -0.91 -9.38 -16.40
CA LYS A 136 -1.27 -9.10 -15.03
C LYS A 136 -0.06 -9.18 -14.12
N THR A 137 -0.12 -8.43 -13.04
CA THR A 137 0.92 -8.41 -12.00
C THR A 137 0.41 -9.13 -10.76
N PRO A 138 1.10 -10.15 -10.28
CA PRO A 138 0.71 -10.84 -9.06
C PRO A 138 1.00 -10.00 -7.81
N VAL A 139 0.12 -10.13 -6.84
CA VAL A 139 0.24 -9.54 -5.52
C VAL A 139 0.05 -10.64 -4.50
N LEU A 140 1.06 -10.92 -3.70
CA LEU A 140 0.98 -11.81 -2.55
C LEU A 140 0.35 -11.06 -1.38
N GLY A 141 -0.61 -11.68 -0.71
CA GLY A 141 -1.23 -11.19 0.52
C GLY A 141 -1.11 -12.22 1.62
N MET A 142 -0.87 -11.74 2.82
CA MET A 142 -0.86 -12.51 4.04
C MET A 142 -1.76 -11.79 5.04
N VAL A 143 -2.74 -12.48 5.61
CA VAL A 143 -3.67 -11.89 6.59
C VAL A 143 -3.69 -12.73 7.85
N GLU A 144 -3.45 -12.11 8.98
CA GLU A 144 -3.75 -12.70 10.27
C GLU A 144 -5.26 -12.65 10.52
N ARG A 145 -5.87 -13.79 10.88
CA ARG A 145 -7.30 -13.85 11.19
C ARG A 145 -7.64 -12.92 12.34
N LYS A 146 -8.63 -12.03 12.13
CA LYS A 146 -9.01 -10.93 13.06
C LYS A 146 -7.95 -9.84 13.27
N GLY A 147 -6.76 -9.98 12.68
CA GLY A 147 -5.61 -9.10 12.75
C GLY A 147 -5.42 -8.22 11.52
N GLU A 148 -4.17 -8.08 11.13
CA GLU A 148 -3.69 -7.24 10.04
C GLU A 148 -3.48 -8.02 8.74
N VAL A 149 -3.34 -7.30 7.64
CA VAL A 149 -2.93 -7.82 6.34
C VAL A 149 -1.61 -7.17 5.91
N VAL A 150 -0.78 -7.93 5.24
CA VAL A 150 0.43 -7.47 4.56
C VAL A 150 0.32 -7.85 3.09
N THR A 151 0.68 -6.93 2.19
CA THR A 151 0.68 -7.19 0.75
C THR A 151 2.01 -6.86 0.11
N ARG A 152 2.44 -7.67 -0.85
CA ARG A 152 3.65 -7.46 -1.64
C ARG A 152 3.38 -7.75 -3.10
N VAL A 153 3.73 -6.79 -3.95
CA VAL A 153 3.77 -7.03 -5.39
C VAL A 153 5.00 -7.88 -5.69
N ILE A 154 4.79 -8.99 -6.37
CA ILE A 154 5.82 -10.00 -6.69
C ILE A 154 5.99 -10.11 -8.21
N LYS A 155 7.13 -10.65 -8.64
CA LYS A 155 7.43 -10.85 -10.06
C LYS A 155 6.82 -12.15 -10.58
N SER A 156 6.80 -13.17 -9.76
CA SER A 156 6.24 -14.48 -10.07
C SER A 156 5.63 -15.11 -8.81
N THR A 157 4.83 -16.16 -9.00
CA THR A 157 4.30 -16.98 -7.90
C THR A 157 5.16 -18.23 -7.66
N SER A 158 6.45 -18.15 -7.98
CA SER A 158 7.40 -19.24 -7.69
C SER A 158 7.74 -19.28 -6.21
N ARG A 159 8.08 -20.48 -5.73
CA ARG A 159 8.52 -20.68 -4.36
C ARG A 159 9.68 -19.77 -3.95
N SER A 160 10.66 -19.58 -4.84
CA SER A 160 11.82 -18.72 -4.59
C SER A 160 11.46 -17.24 -4.34
N GLU A 161 10.30 -16.79 -4.83
CA GLU A 161 9.80 -15.42 -4.61
C GLU A 161 8.89 -15.35 -3.36
N ILE A 162 8.01 -16.34 -3.18
CA ILE A 162 6.99 -16.36 -2.11
C ILE A 162 7.61 -16.65 -0.74
N THR A 163 8.42 -17.71 -0.64
CA THR A 163 8.94 -18.20 0.64
C THR A 163 9.72 -17.14 1.43
N PRO A 164 10.65 -16.38 0.84
CA PRO A 164 11.36 -15.33 1.59
C PRO A 164 10.44 -14.23 2.13
N ILE A 165 9.38 -13.89 1.39
CA ILE A 165 8.41 -12.88 1.80
C ILE A 165 7.58 -13.39 2.99
N ILE A 166 7.11 -14.62 2.94
CA ILE A 166 6.39 -15.22 4.06
C ILE A 166 7.29 -15.27 5.30
N GLN A 167 8.53 -15.72 5.17
CA GLN A 167 9.50 -15.77 6.27
C GLN A 167 9.82 -14.40 6.86
N GLN A 168 9.73 -13.33 6.08
CA GLN A 168 9.93 -11.96 6.55
C GLN A 168 8.76 -11.45 7.40
N PHE A 169 7.51 -11.76 7.01
CA PHE A 169 6.32 -11.14 7.57
C PHE A 169 5.46 -12.04 8.45
N VAL A 170 5.70 -13.35 8.47
CA VAL A 170 4.96 -14.31 9.29
C VAL A 170 5.88 -14.87 10.37
N ASP A 171 5.40 -14.93 11.60
CA ASP A 171 6.14 -15.57 12.70
C ASP A 171 6.23 -17.08 12.46
N LYS A 172 7.35 -17.70 12.80
CA LYS A 172 7.58 -19.13 12.61
C LYS A 172 6.65 -20.03 13.44
N ARG A 173 6.06 -19.48 14.49
CA ARG A 173 5.11 -20.20 15.36
C ARG A 173 3.67 -20.09 14.85
N ALA A 174 3.42 -19.25 13.83
CA ALA A 174 2.11 -19.12 13.24
C ALA A 174 1.69 -20.36 12.49
N VAL A 175 0.39 -20.63 12.49
CA VAL A 175 -0.24 -21.63 11.63
C VAL A 175 -0.55 -20.98 10.29
N LEU A 176 -0.01 -21.51 9.21
CA LEU A 176 -0.16 -20.96 7.86
C LEU A 176 -1.22 -21.74 7.08
N TYR A 177 -2.16 -21.05 6.46
CA TYR A 177 -3.19 -21.59 5.58
C TYR A 177 -2.99 -21.04 4.16
N THR A 178 -2.92 -21.93 3.16
CA THR A 178 -2.79 -21.54 1.74
C THR A 178 -3.74 -22.38 0.87
N ASP A 179 -3.81 -22.06 -0.43
CA ASP A 179 -4.35 -22.97 -1.43
C ASP A 179 -3.33 -24.08 -1.80
N GLU A 180 -3.74 -25.00 -2.69
CA GLU A 180 -2.93 -26.13 -3.17
C GLU A 180 -1.83 -25.71 -4.18
N TRP A 181 -1.52 -24.42 -4.32
CA TRP A 181 -0.53 -23.97 -5.30
C TRP A 181 0.90 -24.40 -4.94
N GLY A 182 1.61 -25.04 -5.89
CA GLY A 182 2.98 -25.54 -5.69
C GLY A 182 4.04 -24.48 -5.33
N GLY A 183 3.69 -23.19 -5.37
CA GLY A 183 4.53 -22.11 -4.84
C GLY A 183 4.73 -22.16 -3.32
N TYR A 184 3.87 -22.89 -2.62
CA TYR A 184 3.93 -23.11 -1.17
C TYR A 184 4.59 -24.44 -0.78
N ASP A 185 5.01 -25.27 -1.74
CA ASP A 185 5.69 -26.54 -1.45
C ASP A 185 6.93 -26.31 -0.57
N GLU A 186 7.16 -27.25 0.35
CA GLU A 186 8.25 -27.24 1.34
C GLU A 186 8.19 -26.11 2.41
N ILE A 187 7.13 -25.30 2.43
CA ILE A 187 6.92 -24.31 3.50
C ILE A 187 6.69 -25.01 4.85
N ASP A 188 6.16 -26.23 4.81
CA ASP A 188 5.94 -27.12 5.96
C ASP A 188 7.20 -27.39 6.79
N LYS A 189 8.38 -27.26 6.19
CA LYS A 189 9.66 -27.37 6.90
C LYS A 189 9.90 -26.23 7.90
N SER A 190 9.17 -25.12 7.75
CA SER A 190 9.36 -23.90 8.53
C SER A 190 8.14 -23.48 9.35
N TYR A 191 6.95 -23.99 9.00
CA TYR A 191 5.66 -23.59 9.57
C TYR A 191 4.75 -24.79 9.81
N TYR A 192 3.79 -24.65 10.73
CA TYR A 192 2.59 -25.50 10.77
C TYR A 192 1.70 -25.09 9.61
N HIS A 193 1.80 -25.81 8.48
CA HIS A 193 1.15 -25.43 7.23
C HIS A 193 0.00 -26.38 6.91
N TYR A 194 -1.15 -25.80 6.51
CA TYR A 194 -2.33 -26.52 6.07
C TYR A 194 -2.81 -25.95 4.73
N THR A 195 -3.16 -26.85 3.81
CA THR A 195 -3.64 -26.50 2.47
C THR A 195 -5.12 -26.73 2.32
N VAL A 196 -5.80 -25.84 1.58
CA VAL A 196 -7.19 -26.00 1.13
C VAL A 196 -7.19 -26.46 -0.32
N ASP A 197 -7.82 -27.59 -0.60
CA ASP A 197 -7.92 -28.14 -1.96
C ASP A 197 -9.20 -27.63 -2.66
N HIS A 198 -9.09 -26.49 -3.31
CA HIS A 198 -10.17 -25.91 -4.11
C HIS A 198 -10.49 -26.76 -5.36
N GLY A 199 -9.51 -27.52 -5.87
CA GLY A 199 -9.70 -28.42 -7.00
C GLY A 199 -10.69 -29.55 -6.73
N LYS A 200 -10.82 -29.98 -5.48
CA LYS A 200 -11.80 -30.96 -5.00
C LYS A 200 -13.11 -30.34 -4.48
N GLY A 201 -13.30 -29.04 -4.67
CA GLY A 201 -14.50 -28.33 -4.19
C GLY A 201 -14.53 -28.12 -2.68
N GLN A 202 -13.42 -28.31 -1.98
CA GLN A 202 -13.31 -28.02 -0.56
C GLN A 202 -12.97 -26.53 -0.36
N TYR A 203 -13.94 -25.75 0.06
CA TYR A 203 -13.73 -24.34 0.41
C TYR A 203 -13.46 -24.14 1.91
N VAL A 204 -13.90 -25.08 2.73
CA VAL A 204 -13.73 -25.08 4.18
C VAL A 204 -13.60 -26.52 4.68
N ASN A 205 -12.56 -26.82 5.44
CA ASN A 205 -12.39 -28.08 6.16
C ASN A 205 -12.14 -27.76 7.64
N GLY A 206 -13.23 -27.64 8.41
CA GLY A 206 -13.15 -27.20 9.81
C GLY A 206 -12.57 -25.78 9.94
N ARG A 207 -11.35 -25.66 10.48
CA ARG A 207 -10.63 -24.39 10.60
C ARG A 207 -9.73 -24.06 9.39
N ILE A 208 -9.62 -24.95 8.41
CA ILE A 208 -8.76 -24.79 7.24
C ILE A 208 -9.58 -24.09 6.14
N TYR A 209 -9.31 -22.81 5.89
CA TYR A 209 -9.92 -21.96 4.86
C TYR A 209 -9.07 -20.72 4.58
N THR A 210 -9.29 -20.07 3.43
CA THR A 210 -8.62 -18.84 2.98
C THR A 210 -9.62 -17.70 2.72
N ASN A 211 -10.80 -17.76 3.31
CA ASN A 211 -11.89 -16.81 3.05
C ASN A 211 -11.58 -15.38 3.48
N THR A 212 -10.70 -15.19 4.49
CA THR A 212 -10.38 -13.85 4.99
C THR A 212 -9.56 -13.08 3.96
N ILE A 213 -8.53 -13.73 3.39
CA ILE A 213 -7.71 -13.11 2.36
C ILE A 213 -8.50 -12.90 1.05
N GLU A 214 -9.40 -13.82 0.70
CA GLU A 214 -10.29 -13.65 -0.45
C GLU A 214 -11.24 -12.45 -0.29
N GLY A 215 -11.75 -12.24 0.93
CA GLY A 215 -12.53 -11.06 1.30
C GLY A 215 -11.75 -9.77 1.10
N PHE A 216 -10.47 -9.75 1.49
CA PHE A 216 -9.57 -8.62 1.24
C PHE A 216 -9.37 -8.38 -0.27
N TRP A 217 -9.11 -9.42 -1.07
CA TRP A 217 -8.97 -9.32 -2.53
C TRP A 217 -10.24 -8.79 -3.20
N THR A 218 -11.39 -9.17 -2.69
CA THR A 218 -12.67 -8.65 -3.18
C THR A 218 -12.75 -7.14 -3.01
N GLY A 219 -12.29 -6.61 -1.87
CA GLY A 219 -12.18 -5.16 -1.61
C GLY A 219 -11.27 -4.47 -2.62
N LEU A 220 -10.05 -4.98 -2.83
CA LEU A 220 -9.07 -4.46 -3.78
C LEU A 220 -9.62 -4.49 -5.22
N LYS A 221 -10.21 -5.61 -5.64
CA LYS A 221 -10.79 -5.78 -7.00
C LYS A 221 -11.98 -4.83 -7.25
N ARG A 222 -12.82 -4.58 -6.25
CA ARG A 222 -13.91 -3.58 -6.34
C ARG A 222 -13.36 -2.16 -6.54
N GLY A 223 -12.28 -1.79 -5.84
CA GLY A 223 -11.60 -0.51 -6.05
C GLY A 223 -10.95 -0.44 -7.43
N TYR A 224 -10.28 -1.51 -7.87
CA TYR A 224 -9.68 -1.59 -9.20
C TYR A 224 -10.73 -1.39 -10.32
N ILE A 225 -11.84 -2.12 -10.27
CA ILE A 225 -12.86 -2.10 -11.33
C ILE A 225 -13.70 -0.83 -11.29
N GLY A 226 -14.12 -0.39 -10.09
CA GLY A 226 -15.12 0.67 -9.94
C GLY A 226 -14.57 2.07 -9.80
N ILE A 227 -13.30 2.23 -9.39
CA ILE A 227 -12.71 3.53 -9.07
C ILE A 227 -11.49 3.85 -9.94
N TYR A 228 -10.51 2.94 -9.97
CA TYR A 228 -9.22 3.22 -10.60
C TYR A 228 -9.17 2.79 -12.05
N HIS A 229 -9.94 1.78 -12.45
CA HIS A 229 -10.02 1.16 -13.77
C HIS A 229 -8.67 0.61 -14.28
N TYR A 230 -7.57 1.24 -13.91
CA TYR A 230 -6.21 0.83 -14.24
C TYR A 230 -5.23 1.18 -13.11
N MET A 231 -4.42 0.21 -12.72
CA MET A 231 -3.27 0.38 -11.81
C MET A 231 -2.03 -0.10 -12.57
N SER A 232 -1.10 0.80 -12.87
CA SER A 232 0.12 0.39 -13.57
C SER A 232 0.98 -0.50 -12.69
N PRO A 233 1.67 -1.51 -13.23
CA PRO A 233 2.55 -2.39 -12.45
C PRO A 233 3.57 -1.61 -11.60
N LYS A 234 4.14 -0.54 -12.16
CA LYS A 234 5.09 0.36 -11.51
C LYS A 234 4.56 0.98 -10.21
N HIS A 235 3.28 1.25 -10.14
CA HIS A 235 2.65 1.91 -8.98
C HIS A 235 1.78 0.97 -8.15
N LEU A 236 1.67 -0.30 -8.56
CA LEU A 236 0.72 -1.23 -7.97
C LEU A 236 0.92 -1.41 -6.46
N GLN A 237 2.18 -1.46 -5.98
CA GLN A 237 2.45 -1.56 -4.55
C GLN A 237 1.83 -0.41 -3.75
N ARG A 238 1.83 0.83 -4.28
CA ARG A 238 1.19 1.97 -3.60
C ARG A 238 -0.32 1.83 -3.48
N TYR A 239 -0.95 1.26 -4.51
CA TYR A 239 -2.38 0.94 -4.44
C TYR A 239 -2.64 -0.21 -3.46
N ALA A 240 -1.83 -1.25 -3.47
CA ALA A 240 -1.92 -2.34 -2.50
C ALA A 240 -1.80 -1.81 -1.07
N ASN A 241 -0.81 -0.94 -0.80
CA ASN A 241 -0.63 -0.29 0.51
C ASN A 241 -1.87 0.53 0.93
N GLU A 242 -2.55 1.19 0.00
CA GLU A 242 -3.79 1.92 0.29
C GLU A 242 -4.89 0.97 0.79
N PHE A 243 -5.08 -0.19 0.16
CA PHE A 243 -6.06 -1.19 0.59
C PHE A 243 -5.63 -1.90 1.88
N THR A 244 -4.36 -2.20 2.05
CA THR A 244 -3.77 -2.71 3.29
C THR A 244 -4.05 -1.77 4.46
N PHE A 245 -3.76 -0.48 4.31
CA PHE A 245 -4.04 0.52 5.34
C PHE A 245 -5.53 0.57 5.70
N ARG A 246 -6.42 0.58 4.70
CA ARG A 246 -7.88 0.57 4.93
C ARG A 246 -8.35 -0.65 5.71
N TYR A 247 -7.79 -1.82 5.38
CA TYR A 247 -8.12 -3.06 6.08
C TYR A 247 -7.62 -3.02 7.53
N ASN A 248 -6.36 -2.67 7.74
CA ASN A 248 -5.72 -2.66 9.06
C ASN A 248 -6.34 -1.59 9.99
N THR A 249 -6.82 -0.48 9.42
CA THR A 249 -7.49 0.59 10.19
C THR A 249 -9.02 0.52 10.16
N ARG A 250 -9.64 -0.60 9.74
CA ARG A 250 -11.10 -0.71 9.57
C ARG A 250 -11.91 -0.51 10.84
N LYS A 251 -11.29 -0.74 12.01
CA LYS A 251 -11.93 -0.63 13.32
C LYS A 251 -11.75 0.73 13.99
N VAL A 252 -10.96 1.65 13.40
CA VAL A 252 -10.69 2.96 13.99
C VAL A 252 -11.40 4.08 13.23
N SER A 253 -11.64 5.20 13.91
CA SER A 253 -12.32 6.36 13.33
C SER A 253 -11.49 7.03 12.23
N ASP A 254 -12.14 7.77 11.33
CA ASP A 254 -11.45 8.49 10.25
C ASP A 254 -10.52 9.58 10.79
N PHE A 255 -10.85 10.17 11.92
CA PHE A 255 -9.97 11.11 12.63
C PHE A 255 -8.68 10.43 13.09
N HIS A 256 -8.78 9.23 13.65
CA HIS A 256 -7.58 8.47 14.06
C HIS A 256 -6.72 8.04 12.88
N LYS A 257 -7.35 7.58 11.77
CA LYS A 257 -6.64 7.29 10.52
C LYS A 257 -5.89 8.50 9.99
N PHE A 258 -6.52 9.69 10.05
CA PHE A 258 -5.90 10.95 9.64
C PHE A 258 -4.63 11.25 10.46
N ASN A 259 -4.69 11.12 11.77
CA ASN A 259 -3.54 11.30 12.65
C ASN A 259 -2.44 10.26 12.39
N LEU A 260 -2.78 8.99 12.21
CA LEU A 260 -1.82 7.94 11.83
C LEU A 260 -1.09 8.29 10.54
N LEU A 261 -1.81 8.78 9.52
CA LEU A 261 -1.15 9.21 8.28
C LEU A 261 -0.23 10.40 8.52
N LEU A 262 -0.63 11.37 9.34
CA LEU A 262 0.21 12.54 9.65
C LEU A 262 1.51 12.16 10.38
N CYS A 263 1.54 11.08 11.15
CA CYS A 263 2.78 10.55 11.74
C CYS A 263 3.75 10.01 10.67
N ASN A 264 3.24 9.63 9.52
CA ASN A 264 4.01 9.02 8.41
C ASN A 264 4.34 9.98 7.26
N ILE A 265 4.12 11.28 7.41
CA ILE A 265 4.31 12.27 6.31
C ILE A 265 5.77 12.49 5.88
N LYS A 266 6.75 11.93 6.59
CA LYS A 266 8.17 12.00 6.24
C LYS A 266 8.56 11.20 4.98
N TYR A 267 7.65 10.39 4.44
CA TYR A 267 7.86 9.61 3.22
C TYR A 267 7.58 10.47 1.99
N ARG A 268 8.61 11.05 1.42
CA ARG A 268 8.50 11.90 0.24
C ARG A 268 8.92 11.16 -1.02
N ILE A 269 8.07 11.22 -2.06
CA ILE A 269 8.45 10.91 -3.43
C ILE A 269 8.44 12.17 -4.28
N THR A 270 9.47 12.37 -5.10
CA THR A 270 9.51 13.46 -6.08
C THR A 270 8.74 13.07 -7.35
N TYR A 271 8.30 14.08 -8.11
CA TYR A 271 7.63 13.82 -9.39
C TYR A 271 8.57 13.07 -10.37
N LYS A 272 9.87 13.43 -10.39
CA LYS A 272 10.88 12.76 -11.21
C LYS A 272 10.99 11.26 -10.87
N GLN A 273 11.09 10.91 -9.60
CA GLN A 273 11.11 9.51 -9.15
C GLN A 273 9.81 8.77 -9.48
N LEU A 274 8.67 9.46 -9.46
CA LEU A 274 7.39 8.85 -9.75
C LEU A 274 7.24 8.48 -11.23
N ILE A 275 7.74 9.31 -12.14
CA ILE A 275 7.64 9.10 -13.60
C ILE A 275 8.83 8.34 -14.20
N ALA A 276 10.03 8.37 -13.56
CA ALA A 276 11.18 7.55 -13.94
C ALA A 276 10.86 6.07 -13.71
#